data_0877c3b76087ef7131232a56f3c1b964
#
_entry.id   0877c3b76087ef7131232a56f3c1b964
#
_cell.length_a   1.000
_cell.length_b   1.000
_cell.length_c   1.000
_cell.angle_alpha   90.00
_cell.angle_beta   90.00
_cell.angle_gamma   90.00
#
_symmetry.space_group_name_H-M   'P 1'
#
loop_
_entity.id
_entity.type
_entity.pdbx_description
1 polymer ?
#
loop_
_entity_poly.entity_id
_entity_poly.type
_entity_poly.pdbx_seq_one_letter_code
_entity_poly.pdbx_strand_id
1 'polypeptide(L)'
;MYDVKVLHLLDKVIESLEVIQQRTENIHCTNDFLDSATGTLLLDGVCMKLIATGESIKNLDKLTAGNLLIYYPQIPWREVMGMRDIIVHHYFEVDADVIFNTV
;
A
#
# COMPACT_ATOMS: atom_id res chain seq x y z
N MET A 1 0.60 4.17 -25.75
CA MET A 1 0.22 5.32 -24.92
C MET A 1 -0.94 4.93 -24.00
N TYR A 2 -0.87 5.32 -22.73
CA TYR A 2 -1.92 4.98 -21.77
C TYR A 2 -3.00 6.04 -21.77
N ASP A 3 -4.26 5.64 -21.49
CA ASP A 3 -5.35 6.60 -21.45
C ASP A 3 -5.33 7.42 -20.14
N VAL A 4 -6.23 8.40 -20.08
CA VAL A 4 -6.30 9.34 -18.95
C VAL A 4 -6.60 8.61 -17.63
N LYS A 5 -7.40 7.54 -17.67
CA LYS A 5 -7.75 6.77 -16.47
C LYS A 5 -6.52 6.10 -15.87
N VAL A 6 -5.64 5.56 -16.71
CA VAL A 6 -4.40 4.92 -16.26
C VAL A 6 -3.49 5.96 -15.61
N LEU A 7 -3.30 7.11 -16.24
CA LEU A 7 -2.48 8.19 -15.70
C LEU A 7 -3.04 8.71 -14.38
N HIS A 8 -4.35 8.83 -14.28
CA HIS A 8 -5.01 9.28 -13.04
C HIS A 8 -4.78 8.28 -11.89
N LEU A 9 -4.91 6.98 -12.17
CA LEU A 9 -4.64 5.95 -11.15
C LEU A 9 -3.18 5.95 -10.71
N LEU A 10 -2.24 6.12 -11.65
CA LEU A 10 -0.83 6.21 -11.32
C LEU A 10 -0.54 7.41 -10.40
N ASP A 11 -1.13 8.56 -10.69
CA ASP A 11 -0.99 9.74 -9.85
C ASP A 11 -1.52 9.48 -8.43
N LYS A 12 -2.66 8.79 -8.30
CA LYS A 12 -3.24 8.45 -7.00
C LYS A 12 -2.36 7.47 -6.22
N VAL A 13 -1.76 6.51 -6.91
CA VAL A 13 -0.84 5.56 -6.28
C VAL A 13 0.40 6.29 -5.76
N ILE A 14 1.00 7.14 -6.58
CA ILE A 14 2.18 7.92 -6.20
C ILE A 14 1.87 8.80 -5.00
N GLU A 15 0.76 9.53 -5.04
CA GLU A 15 0.32 10.40 -3.94
C GLU A 15 0.15 9.61 -2.64
N SER A 16 -0.49 8.43 -2.72
CA SER A 16 -0.70 7.57 -1.55
C SER A 16 0.63 7.10 -0.96
N LEU A 17 1.57 6.68 -1.79
CA LEU A 17 2.88 6.22 -1.34
C LEU A 17 3.70 7.35 -0.71
N GLU A 18 3.65 8.54 -1.29
CA GLU A 18 4.33 9.71 -0.74
C GLU A 18 3.77 10.07 0.64
N VAL A 19 2.45 10.03 0.80
CA VAL A 19 1.81 10.30 2.10
C VAL A 19 2.22 9.26 3.14
N ILE A 20 2.27 7.98 2.76
CA ILE A 20 2.74 6.93 3.66
C ILE A 20 4.18 7.21 4.10
N GLN A 21 5.06 7.50 3.16
CA GLN A 21 6.46 7.80 3.47
C GLN A 21 6.60 8.99 4.41
N GLN A 22 5.84 10.05 4.15
CA GLN A 22 5.86 11.26 4.98
C GLN A 22 5.36 10.97 6.40
N ARG A 23 4.24 10.25 6.52
CA ARG A 23 3.63 9.95 7.81
C ARG A 23 4.43 8.98 8.65
N THR A 24 5.26 8.15 8.01
CA THR A 24 6.06 7.14 8.71
C THR A 24 7.53 7.53 8.85
N GLU A 25 7.90 8.78 8.56
CA GLU A 25 9.29 9.22 8.61
C GLU A 25 9.93 9.05 10.00
N ASN A 26 9.12 9.11 11.07
CA ASN A 26 9.59 8.95 12.45
C ASN A 26 9.36 7.54 13.01
N ILE A 27 8.92 6.59 12.17
CA ILE A 27 8.73 5.20 12.55
C ILE A 27 10.01 4.44 12.21
N HIS A 28 10.76 4.06 13.23
CA HIS A 28 12.06 3.39 13.05
C HIS A 28 12.05 1.93 13.45
N CYS A 29 10.99 1.48 14.13
CA CYS A 29 10.79 0.09 14.53
C CYS A 29 9.30 -0.17 14.72
N THR A 30 8.95 -1.46 14.81
CA THR A 30 7.55 -1.87 14.98
C THR A 30 6.91 -1.24 16.22
N ASN A 31 7.63 -1.13 17.32
CA ASN A 31 7.11 -0.57 18.56
C ASN A 31 6.72 0.91 18.43
N ASP A 32 7.29 1.64 17.49
CA ASP A 32 6.88 3.02 17.24
C ASP A 32 5.43 3.13 16.81
N PHE A 33 4.86 2.07 16.21
CA PHE A 33 3.44 1.99 15.95
C PHE A 33 2.62 1.64 17.20
N LEU A 34 3.17 0.87 18.11
CA LEU A 34 2.42 0.23 19.20
C LEU A 34 2.49 0.99 20.53
N ASP A 35 3.50 1.82 20.72
CA ASP A 35 3.82 2.42 22.04
C ASP A 35 2.91 3.60 22.41
N SER A 36 2.07 4.08 21.51
CA SER A 36 1.22 5.23 21.79
C SER A 36 -0.10 5.16 21.04
N ALA A 37 -1.10 5.93 21.51
CA ALA A 37 -2.36 6.07 20.82
C ALA A 37 -2.16 6.71 19.43
N THR A 38 -1.24 7.65 19.32
CA THR A 38 -0.91 8.30 18.04
C THR A 38 -0.29 7.28 17.08
N GLY A 39 0.61 6.43 17.58
CA GLY A 39 1.24 5.38 16.77
C GLY A 39 0.25 4.37 16.25
N THR A 40 -0.70 3.92 17.07
CA THR A 40 -1.72 2.97 16.62
C THR A 40 -2.70 3.60 15.64
N LEU A 41 -3.05 4.86 15.83
CA LEU A 41 -3.87 5.59 14.87
C LEU A 41 -3.15 5.72 13.52
N LEU A 42 -1.85 5.98 13.54
CA LEU A 42 -1.04 6.03 12.33
C LEU A 42 -1.00 4.67 11.65
N LEU A 43 -0.85 3.58 12.40
CA LEU A 43 -0.87 2.23 11.86
C LEU A 43 -2.17 1.95 11.11
N ASP A 44 -3.32 2.31 11.70
CA ASP A 44 -4.62 2.14 11.06
C ASP A 44 -4.70 2.92 9.75
N GLY A 45 -4.22 4.15 9.73
CA GLY A 45 -4.20 4.98 8.53
C GLY A 45 -3.30 4.42 7.44
N VAL A 46 -2.15 3.89 7.80
CA VAL A 46 -1.22 3.25 6.86
C VAL A 46 -1.87 2.00 6.27
N CYS A 47 -2.52 1.18 7.09
CA CYS A 47 -3.24 0.00 6.60
C CYS A 47 -4.30 0.37 5.57
N MET A 48 -5.10 1.40 5.83
CA MET A 48 -6.12 1.86 4.89
C MET A 48 -5.50 2.31 3.56
N LYS A 49 -4.41 3.06 3.61
CA LYS A 49 -3.73 3.51 2.39
C LYS A 49 -3.08 2.37 1.62
N LEU A 50 -2.56 1.37 2.30
CA LEU A 50 -2.00 0.18 1.64
C LEU A 50 -3.10 -0.61 0.92
N ILE A 51 -4.27 -0.74 1.54
CA ILE A 51 -5.43 -1.39 0.91
C ILE A 51 -5.82 -0.62 -0.36
N ALA A 52 -5.97 0.69 -0.26
CA ALA A 52 -6.34 1.52 -1.40
C ALA A 52 -5.30 1.47 -2.53
N THR A 53 -4.02 1.46 -2.18
CA THR A 53 -2.93 1.36 -3.15
C THR A 53 -2.97 0.01 -3.87
N GLY A 54 -3.14 -1.08 -3.14
CA GLY A 54 -3.26 -2.42 -3.73
C GLY A 54 -4.45 -2.54 -4.67
N GLU A 55 -5.60 -2.00 -4.30
CA GLU A 55 -6.78 -1.98 -5.15
C GLU A 55 -6.56 -1.15 -6.42
N SER A 56 -5.90 0.00 -6.29
CA SER A 56 -5.59 0.84 -7.45
C SER A 56 -4.66 0.14 -8.43
N ILE A 57 -3.67 -0.61 -7.92
CA ILE A 57 -2.76 -1.38 -8.77
C ILE A 57 -3.47 -2.53 -9.46
N LYS A 58 -4.42 -3.20 -8.78
CA LYS A 58 -5.29 -4.19 -9.43
C LYS A 58 -6.07 -3.58 -10.60
N ASN A 59 -6.63 -2.39 -10.39
CA ASN A 59 -7.37 -1.68 -11.44
C ASN A 59 -6.46 -1.29 -12.59
N LEU A 60 -5.23 -0.86 -12.31
CA LEU A 60 -4.24 -0.57 -13.33
C LEU A 60 -3.93 -1.79 -14.18
N ASP A 61 -3.72 -2.93 -13.55
CA ASP A 61 -3.45 -4.18 -14.26
C ASP A 61 -4.61 -4.53 -15.18
N LYS A 62 -5.84 -4.38 -14.69
CA LYS A 62 -7.06 -4.64 -15.44
C LYS A 62 -7.22 -3.68 -16.63
N LEU A 63 -7.03 -2.38 -16.41
CA LEU A 63 -7.16 -1.36 -17.46
C LEU A 63 -6.11 -1.50 -18.56
N THR A 64 -4.93 -2.01 -18.23
CA THR A 64 -3.85 -2.20 -19.18
C THR A 64 -3.82 -3.63 -19.75
N ALA A 65 -4.78 -4.47 -19.39
CA ALA A 65 -4.87 -5.87 -19.82
C ALA A 65 -3.57 -6.65 -19.54
N GLY A 66 -2.95 -6.37 -18.38
CA GLY A 66 -1.71 -7.02 -17.97
C GLY A 66 -0.46 -6.52 -18.68
N ASN A 67 -0.57 -5.46 -19.47
CA ASN A 67 0.54 -5.01 -20.31
C ASN A 67 1.46 -3.98 -19.65
N LEU A 68 1.12 -3.47 -18.47
CA LEU A 68 1.95 -2.47 -17.78
C LEU A 68 2.92 -3.12 -16.79
N LEU A 69 2.40 -3.92 -15.87
CA LEU A 69 3.20 -4.45 -14.76
C LEU A 69 4.27 -5.44 -15.20
N ILE A 70 4.09 -6.10 -16.32
CA ILE A 70 5.06 -7.06 -16.84
C ILE A 70 6.39 -6.42 -17.19
N TYR A 71 6.43 -5.11 -17.41
CA TYR A 71 7.67 -4.39 -17.70
C TYR A 71 8.49 -4.07 -16.43
N TYR A 72 7.94 -4.37 -15.25
CA TYR A 72 8.58 -4.08 -13.97
C TYR A 72 8.62 -5.33 -13.08
N PRO A 73 9.24 -6.44 -13.56
CA PRO A 73 9.18 -7.73 -12.86
C PRO A 73 9.94 -7.76 -11.53
N GLN A 74 10.75 -6.74 -11.25
CA GLN A 74 11.48 -6.63 -10.00
C GLN A 74 10.56 -6.32 -8.80
N ILE A 75 9.32 -5.89 -9.07
CA ILE A 75 8.34 -5.59 -8.03
C ILE A 75 7.41 -6.80 -7.86
N PRO A 76 7.18 -7.28 -6.62
CA PRO A 76 6.29 -8.43 -6.38
C PRO A 76 4.82 -8.02 -6.47
N TRP A 77 4.34 -7.77 -7.68
CA TRP A 77 3.00 -7.25 -7.94
C TRP A 77 1.88 -8.10 -7.36
N ARG A 78 2.04 -9.43 -7.39
CA ARG A 78 1.05 -10.35 -6.84
C ARG A 78 0.84 -10.10 -5.35
N GLU A 79 1.92 -9.92 -4.62
CA GLU A 79 1.87 -9.64 -3.18
C GLU A 79 1.31 -8.25 -2.92
N VAL A 80 1.69 -7.27 -3.73
CA VAL A 80 1.16 -5.90 -3.62
C VAL A 80 -0.36 -5.91 -3.82
N MET A 81 -0.84 -6.58 -4.86
CA MET A 81 -2.28 -6.67 -5.14
C MET A 81 -3.02 -7.48 -4.08
N GLY A 82 -2.36 -8.44 -3.43
CA GLY A 82 -2.92 -9.25 -2.35
C GLY A 82 -2.92 -8.59 -0.98
N MET A 83 -2.34 -7.42 -0.84
CA MET A 83 -2.20 -6.71 0.44
C MET A 83 -3.55 -6.50 1.13
N ARG A 84 -4.59 -6.17 0.37
CA ARG A 84 -5.93 -5.99 0.90
C ARG A 84 -6.42 -7.24 1.64
N ASP A 85 -6.27 -8.41 1.03
CA ASP A 85 -6.76 -9.65 1.62
C ASP A 85 -6.02 -9.96 2.91
N ILE A 86 -4.72 -9.73 2.95
CA ILE A 86 -3.92 -9.94 4.15
C ILE A 86 -4.40 -9.01 5.28
N ILE A 87 -4.57 -7.73 4.99
CA ILE A 87 -4.96 -6.74 6.00
C ILE A 87 -6.40 -6.97 6.46
N VAL A 88 -7.34 -7.18 5.53
CA VAL A 88 -8.77 -7.32 5.85
C VAL A 88 -9.04 -8.61 6.63
N HIS A 89 -8.44 -9.73 6.24
CA HIS A 89 -8.64 -11.00 6.93
C HIS A 89 -8.07 -11.01 8.34
N HIS A 90 -7.06 -10.19 8.61
CA HIS A 90 -6.40 -10.13 9.91
C HIS A 90 -6.58 -8.78 10.59
N TYR A 91 -7.71 -8.10 10.31
CA TYR A 91 -7.89 -6.71 10.77
C TYR A 91 -7.67 -6.52 12.27
N PHE A 92 -8.22 -7.40 13.11
CA PHE A 92 -8.04 -7.33 14.55
C PHE A 92 -6.73 -7.96 15.03
N GLU A 93 -6.03 -8.66 14.15
CA GLU A 93 -4.80 -9.38 14.45
C GLU A 93 -3.66 -8.95 13.52
N VAL A 94 -3.78 -7.74 12.95
CA VAL A 94 -2.74 -7.23 12.05
C VAL A 94 -1.41 -7.20 12.77
N ASP A 95 -0.44 -7.89 12.19
CA ASP A 95 0.90 -7.92 12.73
C ASP A 95 1.62 -6.63 12.35
N ALA A 96 1.90 -5.78 13.33
CA ALA A 96 2.58 -4.52 13.12
C ALA A 96 3.98 -4.70 12.52
N ASP A 97 4.63 -5.84 12.76
CA ASP A 97 5.92 -6.16 12.11
C ASP A 97 5.76 -6.27 10.61
N VAL A 98 4.69 -6.92 10.14
CA VAL A 98 4.41 -7.05 8.70
C VAL A 98 4.23 -5.67 8.08
N ILE A 99 3.46 -4.80 8.72
CA ILE A 99 3.22 -3.46 8.21
C ILE A 99 4.52 -2.63 8.23
N PHE A 100 5.28 -2.70 9.31
CA PHE A 100 6.56 -1.99 9.39
C PHE A 100 7.52 -2.43 8.29
N ASN A 101 7.61 -3.72 8.02
CA ASN A 101 8.49 -4.25 6.98
C ASN A 101 7.99 -3.93 5.57
N THR A 102 6.69 -3.66 5.39
CA THR A 102 6.11 -3.25 4.11
C THR A 102 6.37 -1.78 3.81
N VAL A 103 6.29 -0.96 4.83
CA VAL A 103 6.52 0.48 4.73
C VAL A 103 8.02 0.78 4.67
#